data_142e3eac673f3d88469705e3c2eed3d2
#
_entry.id   142e3eac673f3d88469705e3c2eed3d2
#
_cell.length_a   1.000
_cell.length_b   1.000
_cell.length_c   1.000
_cell.angle_alpha   90.00
_cell.angle_beta   90.00
_cell.angle_gamma   90.00
#
_symmetry.space_group_name_H-M   'P 1'
#
loop_
_entity.id
_entity.type
_entity.pdbx_description
1 polymer ?
#
loop_
_entity_poly.entity_id
_entity_poly.type
_entity_poly.pdbx_seq_one_letter_code
_entity_poly.pdbx_strand_id
1 'polypeptide(L)'
;MQLKRVSIVISQLLCIFSFSQAVNSCEDKTFWQTWYQGGQFKGFGISPTKEAVAKAQYLFAENHYKGNLLTKDYKRALDLFKKAADAGLLQAYFRLGLMNHYGQGKSKDLKSAYTYYEHAAKTNNPEAQFNLGLMNRYGIGTKKNLYTAFDWFTKSANSQTILNQNKCTKIMKGVVEAQFNLAQMNHYALGTEKNIFEAAKWYEIAAAHNMKEAQFNLAQLFFTGEGVDYDIDRAIENYLLAAKQGLAEAQLNLAQIYHYGPSHLQNYQKAHQWYLEAANQDVKEAYFNLGLMAQYGRGVHQNYVSAKHYYLQSASPKIPESYLNLGFIYHYGLGTPVNNDKAFEYFDKAASQGIHQAEYHLGIHYRDGRGVTKNNDIANYWFKKAKAKDLKEKDYINDSFAFREPDDVDLYVK
;
A
#
# COMPACT_ATOMS: atom_id res chain seq x y z
N MET A 1 -47.76 47.56 -12.45
CA MET A 1 -47.33 46.80 -11.23
C MET A 1 -47.63 45.28 -11.33
N GLN A 2 -48.71 44.87 -12.01
CA GLN A 2 -49.03 43.45 -12.19
C GLN A 2 -48.08 42.67 -13.13
N LEU A 3 -47.59 43.28 -14.19
CA LEU A 3 -46.66 42.62 -15.15
C LEU A 3 -45.28 42.24 -14.56
N LYS A 4 -44.77 43.00 -13.59
CA LYS A 4 -43.52 42.65 -12.85
C LYS A 4 -43.73 41.46 -11.90
N ARG A 5 -44.92 41.31 -11.31
CA ARG A 5 -45.23 40.14 -10.45
C ARG A 5 -45.40 38.85 -11.24
N VAL A 6 -45.96 38.91 -12.44
CA VAL A 6 -46.09 37.73 -13.33
C VAL A 6 -44.73 37.29 -13.88
N SER A 7 -43.82 38.21 -14.21
CA SER A 7 -42.45 37.90 -14.65
C SER A 7 -41.62 37.22 -13.54
N ILE A 8 -41.77 37.66 -12.29
CA ILE A 8 -41.09 37.05 -11.12
C ILE A 8 -41.65 35.64 -10.84
N VAL A 9 -42.96 35.41 -10.98
CA VAL A 9 -43.61 34.11 -10.79
C VAL A 9 -43.20 33.13 -11.90
N ILE A 10 -43.08 33.60 -13.16
CA ILE A 10 -42.63 32.74 -14.28
C ILE A 10 -41.15 32.41 -14.15
N SER A 11 -40.29 33.34 -13.73
CA SER A 11 -38.86 33.04 -13.45
C SER A 11 -38.70 32.08 -12.26
N GLN A 12 -39.58 32.16 -11.26
CA GLN A 12 -39.62 31.24 -10.14
C GLN A 12 -40.19 29.86 -10.47
N LEU A 13 -41.19 29.77 -11.36
CA LEU A 13 -41.69 28.51 -11.90
C LEU A 13 -40.67 27.83 -12.82
N LEU A 14 -39.92 28.60 -13.62
CA LEU A 14 -38.78 28.09 -14.40
C LEU A 14 -37.66 27.61 -13.48
N CYS A 15 -37.40 28.25 -12.34
CA CYS A 15 -36.51 27.74 -11.31
C CYS A 15 -37.01 26.42 -10.70
N ILE A 16 -38.30 26.23 -10.54
CA ILE A 16 -38.87 24.96 -10.00
C ILE A 16 -38.80 23.82 -11.03
N PHE A 17 -38.96 24.12 -12.33
CA PHE A 17 -38.81 23.14 -13.42
C PHE A 17 -37.33 22.82 -13.74
N SER A 18 -36.42 23.79 -13.57
CA SER A 18 -35.00 23.51 -13.59
C SER A 18 -34.48 22.84 -12.29
N PHE A 19 -35.34 22.68 -11.30
CA PHE A 19 -35.03 22.10 -9.99
C PHE A 19 -34.54 20.64 -10.08
N SER A 20 -35.06 19.85 -11.02
CA SER A 20 -34.52 18.51 -11.29
C SER A 20 -33.17 18.53 -12.03
N GLN A 21 -32.86 19.64 -12.75
CA GLN A 21 -31.58 19.83 -13.42
C GLN A 21 -30.54 20.63 -12.59
N ALA A 22 -30.98 21.61 -11.77
CA ALA A 22 -30.08 22.45 -10.94
C ALA A 22 -29.52 21.71 -9.72
N VAL A 23 -30.15 20.61 -9.26
CA VAL A 23 -29.55 19.72 -8.24
C VAL A 23 -28.24 19.09 -8.72
N ASN A 24 -27.98 19.14 -10.02
CA ASN A 24 -26.81 18.57 -10.67
C ASN A 24 -25.73 19.58 -11.09
N SER A 25 -25.99 20.89 -10.95
CA SER A 25 -24.98 21.93 -11.19
C SER A 25 -24.47 22.48 -9.85
N CYS A 26 -23.17 22.46 -9.66
CA CYS A 26 -22.46 22.94 -8.47
C CYS A 26 -22.59 24.46 -8.21
N GLU A 27 -23.50 25.18 -8.87
CA GLU A 27 -23.38 26.64 -9.03
C GLU A 27 -24.34 27.52 -8.23
N ASP A 28 -25.36 27.01 -7.55
CA ASP A 28 -26.28 27.93 -6.85
C ASP A 28 -26.33 27.72 -5.33
N LYS A 29 -25.18 28.00 -4.70
CA LYS A 29 -24.99 27.93 -3.24
C LYS A 29 -25.76 28.99 -2.48
N THR A 30 -25.99 30.17 -3.09
CA THR A 30 -26.68 31.31 -2.48
C THR A 30 -28.17 31.14 -2.41
N PHE A 31 -28.77 30.47 -3.37
CA PHE A 31 -30.21 30.18 -3.41
C PHE A 31 -30.67 29.37 -2.21
N TRP A 32 -29.91 28.34 -1.83
CA TRP A 32 -30.26 27.48 -0.71
C TRP A 32 -30.08 28.15 0.66
N GLN A 33 -29.09 29.06 0.80
CA GLN A 33 -28.90 29.84 2.04
C GLN A 33 -30.08 30.78 2.34
N THR A 34 -30.63 31.37 1.30
CA THR A 34 -31.78 32.28 1.44
C THR A 34 -33.08 31.53 1.71
N TRP A 35 -33.18 30.28 1.25
CA TRP A 35 -34.39 29.50 1.32
C TRP A 35 -34.60 28.76 2.65
N TYR A 36 -33.50 28.42 3.33
CA TYR A 36 -33.54 27.70 4.61
C TYR A 36 -32.90 28.50 5.75
N GLN A 37 -33.51 29.63 6.10
CA GLN A 37 -33.14 30.37 7.32
C GLN A 37 -33.80 29.76 8.55
N GLY A 38 -33.00 29.27 9.50
CA GLY A 38 -33.46 28.88 10.84
C GLY A 38 -34.24 27.56 10.94
N GLY A 39 -34.08 26.63 10.00
CA GLY A 39 -34.73 25.32 10.07
C GLY A 39 -36.18 25.30 9.58
N GLN A 40 -36.69 26.39 9.04
CA GLN A 40 -38.04 26.52 8.46
C GLN A 40 -37.97 27.08 7.04
N PHE A 41 -38.79 26.53 6.13
CA PHE A 41 -38.97 27.10 4.80
C PHE A 41 -39.86 28.36 4.90
N LYS A 42 -39.21 29.53 4.88
CA LYS A 42 -39.94 30.81 4.89
C LYS A 42 -39.94 31.42 3.50
N GLY A 43 -41.12 31.69 2.95
CA GLY A 43 -41.23 32.77 1.96
C GLY A 43 -41.91 32.52 0.63
N PHE A 44 -42.47 31.35 0.34
CA PHE A 44 -43.30 31.19 -0.88
C PHE A 44 -44.47 30.27 -0.55
N GLY A 45 -45.70 30.69 -0.73
CA GLY A 45 -46.94 29.97 -0.41
C GLY A 45 -47.11 28.57 -1.08
N ILE A 46 -46.00 27.86 -1.34
CA ILE A 46 -45.93 26.51 -1.87
C ILE A 46 -45.26 25.66 -0.82
N SER A 47 -45.98 24.67 -0.28
CA SER A 47 -45.36 23.66 0.60
C SER A 47 -44.38 22.81 -0.18
N PRO A 48 -43.09 22.74 0.21
CA PRO A 48 -42.09 21.92 -0.49
C PRO A 48 -42.47 20.43 -0.37
N THR A 49 -42.15 19.66 -1.40
CA THR A 49 -42.27 18.20 -1.34
C THR A 49 -41.37 17.61 -0.26
N LYS A 50 -41.79 16.47 0.31
CA LYS A 50 -40.96 15.73 1.29
C LYS A 50 -39.52 15.49 0.78
N GLU A 51 -39.39 15.15 -0.51
CA GLU A 51 -38.11 14.93 -1.18
C GLU A 51 -37.23 16.20 -1.25
N ALA A 52 -37.86 17.36 -1.57
CA ALA A 52 -37.15 18.64 -1.61
C ALA A 52 -36.61 19.03 -0.23
N VAL A 53 -37.41 18.80 0.82
CA VAL A 53 -36.98 19.03 2.22
C VAL A 53 -35.79 18.12 2.58
N ALA A 54 -35.89 16.83 2.25
CA ALA A 54 -34.81 15.87 2.52
C ALA A 54 -33.49 16.25 1.82
N LYS A 55 -33.56 16.65 0.54
CA LYS A 55 -32.42 17.13 -0.24
C LYS A 55 -31.78 18.39 0.37
N ALA A 56 -32.62 19.36 0.78
CA ALA A 56 -32.14 20.57 1.46
C ALA A 56 -31.44 20.25 2.78
N GLN A 57 -32.04 19.41 3.62
CA GLN A 57 -31.40 18.96 4.88
C GLN A 57 -30.06 18.27 4.64
N TYR A 58 -29.96 17.43 3.63
CA TYR A 58 -28.74 16.78 3.24
C TYR A 58 -27.63 17.79 2.83
N LEU A 59 -27.97 18.77 1.99
CA LEU A 59 -27.03 19.81 1.56
C LEU A 59 -26.54 20.68 2.72
N PHE A 60 -27.43 21.04 3.64
CA PHE A 60 -27.05 21.76 4.86
C PHE A 60 -26.14 20.90 5.77
N ALA A 61 -26.47 19.61 5.89
CA ALA A 61 -25.62 18.68 6.62
C ALA A 61 -24.21 18.58 6.00
N GLU A 62 -24.10 18.51 4.67
CA GLU A 62 -22.79 18.51 3.96
C GLU A 62 -22.00 19.79 4.21
N ASN A 63 -22.66 20.97 4.26
CA ASN A 63 -21.99 22.23 4.55
C ASN A 63 -21.45 22.30 5.98
N HIS A 64 -22.23 21.84 6.97
CA HIS A 64 -21.76 21.71 8.35
C HIS A 64 -20.69 20.63 8.52
N TYR A 65 -20.78 19.53 7.77
CA TYR A 65 -19.80 18.44 7.79
C TYR A 65 -18.44 18.89 7.24
N LYS A 66 -18.44 19.58 6.10
CA LYS A 66 -17.22 20.04 5.42
C LYS A 66 -16.66 21.36 5.98
N GLY A 67 -17.51 22.22 6.51
CA GLY A 67 -17.15 23.56 6.94
C GLY A 67 -16.89 24.54 5.77
N ASN A 68 -17.53 24.31 4.61
CA ASN A 68 -17.25 25.11 3.41
C ASN A 68 -17.95 26.48 3.39
N LEU A 69 -19.24 26.50 3.69
CA LEU A 69 -20.08 27.70 3.69
C LEU A 69 -20.60 28.07 5.09
N LEU A 70 -20.62 27.11 5.98
CA LEU A 70 -21.04 27.20 7.37
C LEU A 70 -19.91 26.73 8.26
N THR A 71 -19.92 27.17 9.51
CA THR A 71 -18.97 26.67 10.50
C THR A 71 -19.10 25.15 10.62
N LYS A 72 -17.97 24.47 10.68
CA LYS A 72 -17.93 23.02 10.82
C LYS A 72 -18.56 22.60 12.13
N ASP A 73 -19.67 21.86 12.04
CA ASP A 73 -20.44 21.35 13.17
C ASP A 73 -20.95 19.94 12.89
N TYR A 74 -20.20 18.95 13.36
CA TYR A 74 -20.54 17.54 13.17
C TYR A 74 -21.83 17.14 13.90
N LYS A 75 -22.15 17.75 15.05
CA LYS A 75 -23.36 17.41 15.79
C LYS A 75 -24.60 17.86 15.02
N ARG A 76 -24.57 19.06 14.47
CA ARG A 76 -25.64 19.59 13.62
C ARG A 76 -25.75 18.85 12.30
N ALA A 77 -24.60 18.49 11.68
CA ALA A 77 -24.59 17.67 10.48
C ALA A 77 -25.24 16.31 10.72
N LEU A 78 -24.93 15.65 11.84
CA LEU A 78 -25.51 14.36 12.21
C LEU A 78 -27.04 14.43 12.34
N ASP A 79 -27.58 15.45 13.02
CA ASP A 79 -29.03 15.65 13.16
C ASP A 79 -29.72 15.87 11.80
N LEU A 80 -29.11 16.70 10.95
CA LEU A 80 -29.65 16.99 9.62
C LEU A 80 -29.58 15.77 8.69
N PHE A 81 -28.50 14.98 8.72
CA PHE A 81 -28.44 13.73 7.96
C PHE A 81 -29.49 12.72 8.43
N LYS A 82 -29.77 12.64 9.75
CA LYS A 82 -30.81 11.78 10.28
C LYS A 82 -32.17 12.20 9.72
N LYS A 83 -32.53 13.49 9.80
CA LYS A 83 -33.76 14.04 9.26
C LYS A 83 -33.90 13.76 7.76
N ALA A 84 -32.82 13.90 6.99
CA ALA A 84 -32.82 13.58 5.57
C ALA A 84 -33.05 12.07 5.31
N ALA A 85 -32.44 11.21 6.10
CA ALA A 85 -32.60 9.75 6.01
C ALA A 85 -34.06 9.33 6.38
N ASP A 86 -34.61 9.89 7.46
CA ASP A 86 -35.96 9.64 7.92
C ASP A 86 -37.03 10.12 6.91
N ALA A 87 -36.67 11.15 6.13
CA ALA A 87 -37.48 11.63 5.01
C ALA A 87 -37.32 10.78 3.73
N GLY A 88 -36.48 9.73 3.75
CA GLY A 88 -36.32 8.76 2.68
C GLY A 88 -35.10 9.04 1.75
N LEU A 89 -34.25 9.99 2.07
CA LEU A 89 -33.06 10.26 1.25
C LEU A 89 -31.94 9.24 1.55
N LEU A 90 -31.84 8.23 0.71
CA LEU A 90 -30.96 7.08 0.90
C LEU A 90 -29.46 7.44 0.94
N GLN A 91 -29.04 8.51 0.27
CA GLN A 91 -27.67 9.02 0.29
C GLN A 91 -27.22 9.46 1.70
N ALA A 92 -28.17 9.88 2.55
CA ALA A 92 -27.88 10.28 3.92
C ALA A 92 -27.41 9.10 4.80
N TYR A 93 -27.84 7.88 4.50
CA TYR A 93 -27.40 6.69 5.25
C TYR A 93 -25.90 6.45 5.14
N PHE A 94 -25.29 6.66 3.97
CA PHE A 94 -23.85 6.52 3.84
C PHE A 94 -23.09 7.53 4.72
N ARG A 95 -23.54 8.79 4.75
CA ARG A 95 -22.97 9.81 5.64
C ARG A 95 -23.12 9.48 7.12
N LEU A 96 -24.29 8.99 7.52
CA LEU A 96 -24.53 8.51 8.88
C LEU A 96 -23.63 7.34 9.23
N GLY A 97 -23.41 6.41 8.30
CA GLY A 97 -22.47 5.33 8.43
C GLY A 97 -21.04 5.84 8.72
N LEU A 98 -20.55 6.78 7.92
CA LEU A 98 -19.22 7.41 8.13
C LEU A 98 -19.13 8.12 9.49
N MET A 99 -20.13 8.93 9.85
CA MET A 99 -20.13 9.70 11.10
C MET A 99 -20.13 8.79 12.33
N ASN A 100 -20.87 7.68 12.29
CA ASN A 100 -20.84 6.68 13.36
C ASN A 100 -19.53 5.90 13.39
N HIS A 101 -18.96 5.59 12.23
CA HIS A 101 -17.68 4.87 12.10
C HIS A 101 -16.53 5.66 12.72
N TYR A 102 -16.45 6.96 12.45
CA TYR A 102 -15.36 7.83 12.91
C TYR A 102 -15.67 8.58 14.22
N GLY A 103 -16.89 8.45 14.77
CA GLY A 103 -17.28 9.18 15.99
C GLY A 103 -17.43 10.67 15.77
N GLN A 104 -17.99 11.09 14.63
CA GLN A 104 -18.17 12.49 14.27
C GLN A 104 -19.56 12.99 14.73
N GLY A 105 -19.56 13.99 15.62
CA GLY A 105 -20.78 14.54 16.23
C GLY A 105 -21.38 13.70 17.35
N LYS A 106 -20.88 12.51 17.59
CA LYS A 106 -21.19 11.61 18.71
C LYS A 106 -20.01 10.66 18.95
N SER A 107 -20.06 9.86 20.02
CA SER A 107 -19.12 8.77 20.24
C SER A 107 -19.20 7.75 19.09
N LYS A 108 -18.04 7.12 18.81
CA LYS A 108 -17.90 6.07 17.78
C LYS A 108 -18.85 4.89 18.09
N ASP A 109 -19.60 4.45 17.05
CA ASP A 109 -20.58 3.38 17.14
C ASP A 109 -20.52 2.52 15.87
N LEU A 110 -19.67 1.51 15.90
CA LEU A 110 -19.42 0.65 14.75
C LEU A 110 -20.60 -0.23 14.36
N LYS A 111 -21.42 -0.61 15.34
CA LYS A 111 -22.64 -1.42 15.09
C LYS A 111 -23.68 -0.60 14.33
N SER A 112 -23.94 0.62 14.78
CA SER A 112 -24.82 1.54 14.05
C SER A 112 -24.24 1.91 12.67
N ALA A 113 -22.92 2.08 12.56
CA ALA A 113 -22.26 2.33 11.26
C ALA A 113 -22.54 1.20 10.27
N TYR A 114 -22.41 -0.06 10.71
CA TYR A 114 -22.71 -1.23 9.90
C TYR A 114 -24.15 -1.20 9.35
N THR A 115 -25.13 -0.99 10.23
CA THR A 115 -26.54 -0.89 9.85
C THR A 115 -26.81 0.24 8.84
N TYR A 116 -26.20 1.41 9.06
CA TYR A 116 -26.32 2.51 8.11
C TYR A 116 -25.69 2.22 6.75
N TYR A 117 -24.55 1.55 6.73
CA TYR A 117 -23.93 1.09 5.47
C TYR A 117 -24.81 0.04 4.77
N GLU A 118 -25.47 -0.88 5.50
CA GLU A 118 -26.42 -1.81 4.89
C GLU A 118 -27.58 -1.09 4.21
N HIS A 119 -28.12 -0.05 4.83
CA HIS A 119 -29.16 0.76 4.20
C HIS A 119 -28.66 1.48 2.95
N ALA A 120 -27.46 2.05 2.99
CA ALA A 120 -26.86 2.70 1.82
C ALA A 120 -26.52 1.70 0.70
N ALA A 121 -26.05 0.50 1.04
CA ALA A 121 -25.69 -0.54 0.07
C ALA A 121 -26.89 -1.09 -0.71
N LYS A 122 -28.12 -1.05 -0.15
CA LYS A 122 -29.36 -1.41 -0.85
C LYS A 122 -29.66 -0.51 -2.06
N THR A 123 -29.03 0.67 -2.13
CA THR A 123 -29.14 1.60 -3.26
C THR A 123 -27.97 1.49 -4.22
N ASN A 124 -27.24 0.38 -4.18
CA ASN A 124 -26.02 0.15 -4.95
C ASN A 124 -24.94 1.23 -4.73
N ASN A 125 -24.87 1.81 -3.53
CA ASN A 125 -23.77 2.71 -3.18
C ASN A 125 -22.48 1.88 -3.03
N PRO A 126 -21.49 2.03 -3.95
CA PRO A 126 -20.33 1.16 -3.96
C PRO A 126 -19.36 1.41 -2.78
N GLU A 127 -19.32 2.66 -2.27
CA GLU A 127 -18.50 2.97 -1.09
C GLU A 127 -19.09 2.32 0.18
N ALA A 128 -20.41 2.27 0.30
CA ALA A 128 -21.07 1.56 1.40
C ALA A 128 -20.84 0.04 1.30
N GLN A 129 -20.96 -0.54 0.11
CA GLN A 129 -20.68 -1.95 -0.14
C GLN A 129 -19.22 -2.28 0.17
N PHE A 130 -18.26 -1.42 -0.23
CA PHE A 130 -16.84 -1.57 0.12
C PHE A 130 -16.62 -1.54 1.64
N ASN A 131 -17.21 -0.57 2.35
CA ASN A 131 -17.09 -0.50 3.81
C ASN A 131 -17.68 -1.73 4.50
N LEU A 132 -18.81 -2.26 4.03
CA LEU A 132 -19.37 -3.52 4.53
C LEU A 132 -18.42 -4.70 4.28
N GLY A 133 -17.78 -4.73 3.12
CA GLY A 133 -16.74 -5.70 2.81
C GLY A 133 -15.61 -5.67 3.85
N LEU A 134 -15.07 -4.48 4.15
CA LEU A 134 -14.03 -4.31 5.17
C LEU A 134 -14.52 -4.70 6.57
N MET A 135 -15.71 -4.26 6.95
CA MET A 135 -16.29 -4.57 8.28
C MET A 135 -16.46 -6.07 8.47
N ASN A 136 -16.92 -6.80 7.45
CA ASN A 136 -17.01 -8.26 7.50
C ASN A 136 -15.65 -8.95 7.44
N ARG A 137 -14.68 -8.42 6.64
CA ARG A 137 -13.33 -9.00 6.53
C ARG A 137 -12.58 -8.97 7.85
N TYR A 138 -12.72 -7.89 8.61
CA TYR A 138 -11.98 -7.66 9.85
C TYR A 138 -12.81 -7.84 11.12
N GLY A 139 -14.11 -8.07 11.04
CA GLY A 139 -15.00 -8.18 12.21
C GLY A 139 -15.22 -6.84 12.90
N ILE A 140 -15.34 -5.74 12.16
CA ILE A 140 -15.52 -4.39 12.70
C ILE A 140 -17.01 -4.08 12.82
N GLY A 141 -17.53 -3.94 14.04
CA GLY A 141 -18.95 -3.71 14.29
C GLY A 141 -19.87 -4.90 13.98
N THR A 142 -19.33 -5.99 13.50
CA THR A 142 -20.00 -7.26 13.20
C THR A 142 -19.06 -8.43 13.47
N LYS A 143 -19.54 -9.68 13.42
CA LYS A 143 -18.66 -10.85 13.43
C LYS A 143 -17.91 -10.96 12.10
N LYS A 144 -16.63 -11.35 12.17
CA LYS A 144 -15.81 -11.62 10.99
C LYS A 144 -16.47 -12.69 10.12
N ASN A 145 -16.68 -12.38 8.84
CA ASN A 145 -17.22 -13.30 7.86
C ASN A 145 -16.63 -13.02 6.48
N LEU A 146 -15.70 -13.87 6.05
CA LEU A 146 -14.96 -13.69 4.80
C LEU A 146 -15.85 -13.93 3.57
N TYR A 147 -16.83 -14.85 3.63
CA TYR A 147 -17.77 -15.08 2.53
C TYR A 147 -18.64 -13.84 2.28
N THR A 148 -19.22 -13.27 3.35
CA THR A 148 -20.00 -12.04 3.25
C THR A 148 -19.13 -10.87 2.79
N ALA A 149 -17.86 -10.82 3.20
CA ALA A 149 -16.91 -9.80 2.73
C ALA A 149 -16.68 -9.92 1.22
N PHE A 150 -16.46 -11.13 0.72
CA PHE A 150 -16.30 -11.42 -0.71
C PHE A 150 -17.49 -10.95 -1.52
N ASP A 151 -18.72 -11.28 -1.07
CA ASP A 151 -19.96 -10.85 -1.74
C ASP A 151 -20.08 -9.31 -1.80
N TRP A 152 -19.76 -8.62 -0.72
CA TRP A 152 -19.80 -7.16 -0.70
C TRP A 152 -18.73 -6.52 -1.59
N PHE A 153 -17.50 -7.04 -1.58
CA PHE A 153 -16.47 -6.55 -2.50
C PHE A 153 -16.82 -6.83 -3.95
N THR A 154 -17.42 -7.98 -4.25
CA THR A 154 -17.91 -8.31 -5.61
C THR A 154 -18.98 -7.31 -6.08
N LYS A 155 -19.94 -6.97 -5.22
CA LYS A 155 -20.96 -5.97 -5.53
C LYS A 155 -20.34 -4.60 -5.78
N SER A 156 -19.43 -4.16 -4.91
CA SER A 156 -18.75 -2.87 -5.04
C SER A 156 -17.87 -2.81 -6.28
N ALA A 157 -17.05 -3.84 -6.53
CA ALA A 157 -16.14 -3.91 -7.67
C ALA A 157 -16.85 -3.89 -9.03
N ASN A 158 -18.05 -4.49 -9.10
CA ASN A 158 -18.89 -4.52 -10.31
C ASN A 158 -19.82 -3.30 -10.43
N SER A 159 -19.82 -2.39 -9.47
CA SER A 159 -20.66 -1.19 -9.54
C SER A 159 -20.18 -0.25 -10.64
N GLN A 160 -20.90 -0.26 -11.75
CA GLN A 160 -20.75 0.77 -12.78
C GLN A 160 -21.43 2.04 -12.28
N THR A 161 -20.71 2.87 -11.55
CA THR A 161 -21.22 4.17 -11.17
C THR A 161 -21.06 5.11 -12.37
N ILE A 162 -22.00 5.01 -13.28
CA ILE A 162 -22.22 6.04 -14.31
C ILE A 162 -22.76 7.25 -13.55
N LEU A 163 -21.90 8.13 -13.10
CA LEU A 163 -22.27 9.52 -12.86
C LEU A 163 -22.44 10.17 -14.24
N ASN A 164 -23.54 9.80 -14.93
CA ASN A 164 -24.02 10.53 -16.07
C ASN A 164 -24.53 11.88 -15.59
N GLN A 165 -23.65 12.85 -15.51
CA GLN A 165 -23.98 14.24 -15.79
C GLN A 165 -22.66 15.02 -15.97
N ASN A 166 -22.41 15.44 -17.19
CA ASN A 166 -21.32 16.32 -17.61
C ASN A 166 -19.89 15.77 -17.54
N LYS A 167 -19.55 14.84 -18.46
CA LYS A 167 -18.19 14.55 -18.95
C LYS A 167 -17.04 14.29 -17.96
N CYS A 168 -17.29 13.97 -16.71
CA CYS A 168 -16.27 13.45 -15.80
C CYS A 168 -16.71 12.08 -15.26
N THR A 169 -16.29 11.02 -15.92
CA THR A 169 -16.32 9.64 -15.37
C THR A 169 -15.30 9.55 -14.26
N LYS A 170 -15.65 10.01 -13.06
CA LYS A 170 -14.85 9.77 -11.88
C LYS A 170 -15.29 8.44 -11.28
N ILE A 171 -14.47 7.40 -11.47
CA ILE A 171 -14.67 6.13 -10.77
C ILE A 171 -14.62 6.41 -9.28
N MET A 172 -15.64 5.93 -8.56
CA MET A 172 -15.69 6.14 -7.11
C MET A 172 -14.54 5.38 -6.46
N LYS A 173 -13.86 6.03 -5.52
CA LYS A 173 -12.68 5.50 -4.84
C LYS A 173 -12.89 4.09 -4.27
N GLY A 174 -14.07 3.82 -3.65
CA GLY A 174 -14.38 2.52 -3.08
C GLY A 174 -14.46 1.36 -4.09
N VAL A 175 -14.63 1.63 -5.39
CA VAL A 175 -14.68 0.60 -6.44
C VAL A 175 -13.29 0.02 -6.70
N VAL A 176 -12.28 0.85 -6.83
CA VAL A 176 -10.89 0.41 -7.11
C VAL A 176 -10.33 -0.39 -5.94
N GLU A 177 -10.54 0.09 -4.71
CA GLU A 177 -10.14 -0.63 -3.51
C GLU A 177 -10.90 -1.96 -3.35
N ALA A 178 -12.18 -2.01 -3.75
CA ALA A 178 -12.95 -3.26 -3.75
C ALA A 178 -12.40 -4.26 -4.78
N GLN A 179 -12.04 -3.81 -5.98
CA GLN A 179 -11.40 -4.62 -7.02
C GLN A 179 -10.10 -5.23 -6.51
N PHE A 180 -9.25 -4.42 -5.87
CA PHE A 180 -8.02 -4.90 -5.25
C PHE A 180 -8.25 -5.91 -4.12
N ASN A 181 -9.22 -5.65 -3.22
CA ASN A 181 -9.58 -6.58 -2.16
C ASN A 181 -10.13 -7.90 -2.73
N LEU A 182 -10.93 -7.84 -3.78
CA LEU A 182 -11.47 -9.01 -4.46
C LEU A 182 -10.34 -9.83 -5.12
N ALA A 183 -9.37 -9.16 -5.74
CA ALA A 183 -8.16 -9.81 -6.26
C ALA A 183 -7.40 -10.54 -5.15
N GLN A 184 -7.15 -9.90 -4.01
CA GLN A 184 -6.50 -10.53 -2.87
C GLN A 184 -7.28 -11.74 -2.33
N MET A 185 -8.61 -11.64 -2.24
CA MET A 185 -9.45 -12.72 -1.74
C MET A 185 -9.37 -13.96 -2.64
N ASN A 186 -9.37 -13.78 -3.96
CA ASN A 186 -9.16 -14.85 -4.93
C ASN A 186 -7.72 -15.40 -4.86
N HIS A 187 -6.72 -14.55 -4.70
CA HIS A 187 -5.31 -14.94 -4.63
C HIS A 187 -5.02 -15.81 -3.40
N TYR A 188 -5.52 -15.41 -2.22
CA TYR A 188 -5.19 -16.04 -0.95
C TYR A 188 -6.30 -16.95 -0.39
N ALA A 189 -7.32 -17.31 -1.20
CA ALA A 189 -8.44 -18.14 -0.77
C ALA A 189 -9.20 -17.60 0.46
N LEU A 190 -9.45 -16.29 0.49
CA LEU A 190 -10.10 -15.62 1.62
C LEU A 190 -11.61 -15.52 1.41
N GLY A 191 -12.39 -16.48 1.94
CA GLY A 191 -13.84 -16.54 1.77
C GLY A 191 -14.30 -16.94 0.36
N THR A 192 -13.42 -17.53 -0.41
CA THR A 192 -13.64 -18.14 -1.71
C THR A 192 -12.58 -19.20 -1.93
N GLU A 193 -12.71 -20.03 -2.97
CA GLU A 193 -11.64 -20.90 -3.43
C GLU A 193 -10.51 -20.08 -4.08
N LYS A 194 -9.29 -20.61 -4.01
CA LYS A 194 -8.13 -19.97 -4.66
C LYS A 194 -8.32 -19.93 -6.17
N ASN A 195 -8.28 -18.73 -6.74
CA ASN A 195 -8.38 -18.53 -8.18
C ASN A 195 -7.45 -17.39 -8.62
N ILE A 196 -6.20 -17.76 -8.96
CA ILE A 196 -5.17 -16.77 -9.32
C ILE A 196 -5.50 -16.08 -10.66
N PHE A 197 -6.12 -16.79 -11.60
CA PHE A 197 -6.52 -16.22 -12.88
C PHE A 197 -7.56 -15.09 -12.69
N GLU A 198 -8.57 -15.29 -11.84
CA GLU A 198 -9.51 -14.21 -11.48
C GLU A 198 -8.82 -13.11 -10.66
N ALA A 199 -7.88 -13.47 -9.78
CA ALA A 199 -7.08 -12.48 -9.05
C ALA A 199 -6.31 -11.58 -10.02
N ALA A 200 -5.64 -12.13 -11.02
CA ALA A 200 -4.89 -11.39 -12.03
C ALA A 200 -5.78 -10.38 -12.78
N LYS A 201 -6.97 -10.81 -13.22
CA LYS A 201 -7.94 -9.90 -13.87
C LYS A 201 -8.33 -8.72 -12.99
N TRP A 202 -8.63 -8.97 -11.71
CA TRP A 202 -9.01 -7.90 -10.80
C TRP A 202 -7.82 -6.99 -10.44
N TYR A 203 -6.60 -7.55 -10.31
CA TYR A 203 -5.39 -6.72 -10.18
C TYR A 203 -5.15 -5.87 -11.44
N GLU A 204 -5.35 -6.41 -12.63
CA GLU A 204 -5.19 -5.66 -13.89
C GLU A 204 -6.17 -4.47 -13.98
N ILE A 205 -7.44 -4.68 -13.59
CA ILE A 205 -8.44 -3.60 -13.54
C ILE A 205 -8.04 -2.54 -12.53
N ALA A 206 -7.66 -2.92 -11.32
CA ALA A 206 -7.25 -1.97 -10.28
C ALA A 206 -5.93 -1.25 -10.63
N ALA A 207 -4.98 -1.95 -11.27
CA ALA A 207 -3.72 -1.40 -11.75
C ALA A 207 -3.93 -0.35 -12.86
N ALA A 208 -4.88 -0.58 -13.78
CA ALA A 208 -5.27 0.38 -14.80
C ALA A 208 -5.83 1.69 -14.22
N HIS A 209 -6.35 1.65 -12.98
CA HIS A 209 -6.75 2.83 -12.20
C HIS A 209 -5.62 3.42 -11.35
N ASN A 210 -4.37 3.09 -11.70
CA ASN A 210 -3.16 3.62 -11.07
C ASN A 210 -3.01 3.24 -9.58
N MET A 211 -3.54 2.10 -9.15
CA MET A 211 -3.35 1.58 -7.80
C MET A 211 -2.02 0.85 -7.71
N LYS A 212 -1.05 1.44 -7.00
CA LYS A 212 0.34 0.93 -6.94
C LYS A 212 0.45 -0.47 -6.34
N GLU A 213 -0.38 -0.79 -5.36
CA GLU A 213 -0.42 -2.13 -4.74
C GLU A 213 -0.93 -3.19 -5.73
N ALA A 214 -1.88 -2.82 -6.60
CA ALA A 214 -2.39 -3.71 -7.64
C ALA A 214 -1.35 -3.90 -8.76
N GLN A 215 -0.68 -2.82 -9.17
CA GLN A 215 0.44 -2.89 -10.13
C GLN A 215 1.55 -3.80 -9.63
N PHE A 216 1.93 -3.67 -8.36
CA PHE A 216 2.94 -4.52 -7.75
C PHE A 216 2.54 -6.02 -7.75
N ASN A 217 1.32 -6.33 -7.29
CA ASN A 217 0.86 -7.72 -7.25
C ASN A 217 0.72 -8.32 -8.66
N LEU A 218 0.23 -7.54 -9.62
CA LEU A 218 0.15 -7.95 -11.03
C LEU A 218 1.55 -8.23 -11.61
N ALA A 219 2.52 -7.36 -11.29
CA ALA A 219 3.91 -7.55 -11.68
C ALA A 219 4.48 -8.86 -11.13
N GLN A 220 4.19 -9.19 -9.86
CA GLN A 220 4.60 -10.46 -9.27
C GLN A 220 4.01 -11.67 -10.02
N LEU A 221 2.73 -11.61 -10.38
CA LEU A 221 2.09 -12.71 -11.13
C LEU A 221 2.74 -12.91 -12.49
N PHE A 222 3.05 -11.84 -13.25
CA PHE A 222 3.79 -11.96 -14.51
C PHE A 222 5.21 -12.45 -14.31
N PHE A 223 5.87 -12.02 -13.23
CA PHE A 223 7.24 -12.43 -12.92
C PHE A 223 7.35 -13.90 -12.52
N THR A 224 6.34 -14.44 -11.85
CA THR A 224 6.32 -15.85 -11.41
C THR A 224 5.62 -16.79 -12.39
N GLY A 225 4.79 -16.27 -13.30
CA GLY A 225 3.90 -17.06 -14.15
C GLY A 225 2.75 -17.71 -13.38
N GLU A 226 2.42 -17.21 -12.17
CA GLU A 226 1.35 -17.78 -11.34
C GLU A 226 -0.02 -17.27 -11.81
N GLY A 227 -0.85 -18.14 -12.39
CA GLY A 227 -2.19 -17.80 -12.88
C GLY A 227 -2.25 -16.97 -14.16
N VAL A 228 -1.09 -16.59 -14.69
CA VAL A 228 -0.89 -15.93 -16.00
C VAL A 228 0.40 -16.49 -16.61
N ASP A 229 0.60 -16.31 -17.90
CA ASP A 229 1.86 -16.67 -18.54
C ASP A 229 3.00 -15.78 -17.99
N TYR A 230 4.18 -16.40 -17.80
CA TYR A 230 5.39 -15.66 -17.44
C TYR A 230 5.69 -14.60 -18.49
N ASP A 231 5.83 -13.35 -18.05
CA ASP A 231 6.12 -12.22 -18.92
C ASP A 231 6.94 -11.17 -18.15
N ILE A 232 8.27 -11.23 -18.33
CA ILE A 232 9.20 -10.35 -17.60
C ILE A 232 9.04 -8.88 -18.02
N ASP A 233 8.65 -8.59 -19.27
CA ASP A 233 8.50 -7.24 -19.76
C ASP A 233 7.26 -6.58 -19.12
N ARG A 234 6.13 -7.29 -19.08
CA ARG A 234 4.93 -6.85 -18.36
C ARG A 234 5.17 -6.73 -16.85
N ALA A 235 5.98 -7.61 -16.27
CA ALA A 235 6.39 -7.50 -14.87
C ALA A 235 7.16 -6.19 -14.63
N ILE A 236 8.17 -5.90 -15.46
CA ILE A 236 8.97 -4.67 -15.37
C ILE A 236 8.10 -3.42 -15.52
N GLU A 237 7.19 -3.40 -16.51
CA GLU A 237 6.27 -2.28 -16.71
C GLU A 237 5.44 -1.98 -15.45
N ASN A 238 4.84 -2.99 -14.88
CA ASN A 238 3.99 -2.86 -13.70
C ASN A 238 4.80 -2.53 -12.42
N TYR A 239 5.98 -3.15 -12.23
CA TYR A 239 6.90 -2.75 -11.15
C TYR A 239 7.33 -1.29 -11.30
N LEU A 240 7.64 -0.84 -12.53
CA LEU A 240 8.06 0.53 -12.80
C LEU A 240 6.95 1.55 -12.45
N LEU A 241 5.70 1.22 -12.79
CA LEU A 241 4.54 2.05 -12.43
C LEU A 241 4.38 2.18 -10.92
N ALA A 242 4.46 1.06 -10.19
CA ALA A 242 4.37 1.04 -8.73
C ALA A 242 5.59 1.74 -8.05
N ALA A 243 6.80 1.50 -8.56
CA ALA A 243 8.05 2.09 -8.07
C ALA A 243 8.06 3.61 -8.21
N LYS A 244 7.59 4.15 -9.35
CA LYS A 244 7.43 5.60 -9.57
C LYS A 244 6.43 6.25 -8.63
N GLN A 245 5.48 5.49 -8.09
CA GLN A 245 4.55 5.93 -7.05
C GLN A 245 5.12 5.77 -5.63
N GLY A 246 6.40 5.41 -5.51
CA GLY A 246 7.11 5.31 -4.24
C GLY A 246 6.84 4.00 -3.48
N LEU A 247 6.39 2.92 -4.13
CA LEU A 247 6.27 1.63 -3.45
C LEU A 247 7.66 0.99 -3.31
N ALA A 248 8.15 0.88 -2.08
CA ALA A 248 9.51 0.46 -1.79
C ALA A 248 9.81 -0.98 -2.24
N GLU A 249 8.83 -1.89 -2.09
CA GLU A 249 8.94 -3.27 -2.53
C GLU A 249 9.06 -3.36 -4.06
N ALA A 250 8.35 -2.50 -4.80
CA ALA A 250 8.46 -2.44 -6.25
C ALA A 250 9.82 -1.88 -6.70
N GLN A 251 10.33 -0.88 -5.99
CA GLN A 251 11.67 -0.33 -6.24
C GLN A 251 12.76 -1.39 -6.02
N LEU A 252 12.65 -2.16 -4.93
CA LEU A 252 13.57 -3.24 -4.62
C LEU A 252 13.54 -4.33 -5.71
N ASN A 253 12.35 -4.83 -6.06
CA ASN A 253 12.20 -5.89 -7.06
C ASN A 253 12.70 -5.46 -8.44
N LEU A 254 12.37 -4.23 -8.84
CA LEU A 254 12.86 -3.67 -10.11
C LEU A 254 14.38 -3.53 -10.13
N ALA A 255 14.98 -3.10 -9.01
CA ALA A 255 16.42 -3.04 -8.86
C ALA A 255 17.08 -4.43 -8.96
N GLN A 256 16.47 -5.45 -8.35
CA GLN A 256 16.96 -6.83 -8.43
C GLN A 256 16.88 -7.38 -9.85
N ILE A 257 15.82 -7.11 -10.60
CA ILE A 257 15.70 -7.51 -12.01
C ILE A 257 16.83 -6.86 -12.84
N TYR A 258 17.11 -5.56 -12.65
CA TYR A 258 18.20 -4.90 -13.36
C TYR A 258 19.59 -5.35 -12.87
N HIS A 259 19.73 -5.86 -11.67
CA HIS A 259 21.00 -6.32 -11.12
C HIS A 259 21.30 -7.77 -11.49
N TYR A 260 20.34 -8.68 -11.28
CA TYR A 260 20.52 -10.14 -11.35
C TYR A 260 19.73 -10.81 -12.47
N GLY A 261 18.89 -10.07 -13.17
CA GLY A 261 18.05 -10.63 -14.23
C GLY A 261 18.84 -11.10 -15.44
N PRO A 262 18.17 -11.59 -16.48
CA PRO A 262 18.78 -12.04 -17.73
C PRO A 262 19.71 -10.96 -18.30
N SER A 263 20.81 -11.36 -18.95
CA SER A 263 21.88 -10.44 -19.39
C SER A 263 21.38 -9.28 -20.27
N HIS A 264 20.37 -9.50 -21.08
CA HIS A 264 19.77 -8.45 -21.94
C HIS A 264 18.97 -7.40 -21.15
N LEU A 265 18.57 -7.71 -19.89
CA LEU A 265 17.88 -6.79 -18.98
C LEU A 265 18.83 -6.14 -17.96
N GLN A 266 20.01 -6.72 -17.76
CA GLN A 266 20.95 -6.20 -16.77
C GLN A 266 21.34 -4.76 -17.04
N ASN A 267 21.21 -3.93 -16.02
CA ASN A 267 21.59 -2.53 -16.05
C ASN A 267 21.95 -2.06 -14.64
N TYR A 268 23.24 -2.15 -14.31
CA TYR A 268 23.71 -1.84 -12.97
C TYR A 268 23.46 -0.38 -12.55
N GLN A 269 23.47 0.59 -13.49
CA GLN A 269 23.16 1.99 -13.19
C GLN A 269 21.70 2.15 -12.77
N LYS A 270 20.76 1.53 -13.51
CA LYS A 270 19.35 1.53 -13.12
C LYS A 270 19.13 0.78 -11.81
N ALA A 271 19.79 -0.36 -11.62
CA ALA A 271 19.71 -1.11 -10.37
C ALA A 271 20.14 -0.25 -9.17
N HIS A 272 21.29 0.43 -9.28
CA HIS A 272 21.79 1.32 -8.24
C HIS A 272 20.80 2.45 -7.91
N GLN A 273 20.20 3.10 -8.92
CA GLN A 273 19.22 4.15 -8.72
C GLN A 273 18.00 3.65 -7.95
N TRP A 274 17.42 2.52 -8.36
CA TRP A 274 16.25 1.97 -7.69
C TRP A 274 16.54 1.42 -6.29
N TYR A 275 17.75 0.84 -6.07
CA TYR A 275 18.16 0.49 -4.71
C TYR A 275 18.30 1.73 -3.81
N LEU A 276 18.80 2.86 -4.32
CA LEU A 276 18.88 4.11 -3.56
C LEU A 276 17.48 4.60 -3.16
N GLU A 277 16.52 4.57 -4.10
CA GLU A 277 15.12 4.95 -3.79
C GLU A 277 14.50 4.05 -2.70
N ALA A 278 14.72 2.73 -2.77
CA ALA A 278 14.26 1.80 -1.74
C ALA A 278 15.01 1.99 -0.40
N ALA A 279 16.31 2.24 -0.44
CA ALA A 279 17.13 2.49 0.74
C ALA A 279 16.73 3.78 1.47
N ASN A 280 16.32 4.83 0.74
CA ASN A 280 15.77 6.06 1.30
C ASN A 280 14.47 5.82 2.11
N GLN A 281 13.82 4.68 1.92
CA GLN A 281 12.66 4.22 2.68
C GLN A 281 13.04 3.16 3.75
N ASP A 282 14.34 3.07 4.10
CA ASP A 282 14.89 2.16 5.12
C ASP A 282 14.75 0.66 4.78
N VAL A 283 14.66 0.30 3.47
CA VAL A 283 14.71 -1.09 3.03
C VAL A 283 16.11 -1.65 3.22
N LYS A 284 16.28 -2.54 4.17
CA LYS A 284 17.60 -3.10 4.57
C LYS A 284 18.25 -3.91 3.46
N GLU A 285 17.48 -4.65 2.70
CA GLU A 285 17.92 -5.43 1.54
C GLU A 285 18.48 -4.54 0.43
N ALA A 286 17.92 -3.34 0.26
CA ALA A 286 18.43 -2.36 -0.69
C ALA A 286 19.82 -1.83 -0.25
N TYR A 287 19.99 -1.53 1.02
CA TYR A 287 21.32 -1.16 1.56
C TYR A 287 22.35 -2.27 1.37
N PHE A 288 21.98 -3.52 1.61
CA PHE A 288 22.88 -4.66 1.38
C PHE A 288 23.35 -4.73 -0.07
N ASN A 289 22.41 -4.63 -1.02
CA ASN A 289 22.74 -4.66 -2.44
C ASN A 289 23.59 -3.46 -2.88
N LEU A 290 23.32 -2.26 -2.35
CA LEU A 290 24.18 -1.08 -2.56
C LEU A 290 25.60 -1.33 -2.03
N GLY A 291 25.72 -2.01 -0.90
CA GLY A 291 26.99 -2.45 -0.34
C GLY A 291 27.76 -3.36 -1.31
N LEU A 292 27.09 -4.37 -1.87
CA LEU A 292 27.66 -5.25 -2.89
C LEU A 292 28.08 -4.48 -4.15
N MET A 293 27.21 -3.60 -4.66
CA MET A 293 27.51 -2.79 -5.84
C MET A 293 28.72 -1.89 -5.62
N ALA A 294 28.85 -1.26 -4.46
CA ALA A 294 30.00 -0.45 -4.11
C ALA A 294 31.27 -1.30 -3.92
N GLN A 295 31.14 -2.50 -3.35
CA GLN A 295 32.25 -3.43 -3.14
C GLN A 295 32.85 -3.94 -4.47
N TYR A 296 31.99 -4.26 -5.45
CA TYR A 296 32.42 -4.85 -6.72
C TYR A 296 32.55 -3.83 -7.87
N GLY A 297 32.13 -2.58 -7.65
CA GLY A 297 32.18 -1.54 -8.70
C GLY A 297 31.12 -1.73 -9.77
N ARG A 298 29.93 -2.30 -9.40
CA ARG A 298 28.84 -2.54 -10.34
C ARG A 298 27.95 -1.29 -10.47
N GLY A 299 27.95 -0.68 -11.62
CA GLY A 299 27.19 0.56 -11.89
C GLY A 299 27.71 1.81 -11.18
N VAL A 300 28.72 1.65 -10.33
CA VAL A 300 29.43 2.70 -9.61
C VAL A 300 30.91 2.35 -9.54
N HIS A 301 31.79 3.32 -9.22
CA HIS A 301 33.20 3.02 -8.96
C HIS A 301 33.34 2.18 -7.66
N GLN A 302 34.24 1.20 -7.67
CA GLN A 302 34.53 0.40 -6.48
C GLN A 302 34.93 1.30 -5.32
N ASN A 303 34.26 1.13 -4.17
CA ASN A 303 34.48 1.94 -2.98
C ASN A 303 34.14 1.20 -1.70
N TYR A 304 35.12 0.67 -1.01
CA TYR A 304 34.93 -0.07 0.25
C TYR A 304 34.49 0.82 1.42
N VAL A 305 34.72 2.13 1.39
CA VAL A 305 34.19 3.05 2.42
C VAL A 305 32.69 3.14 2.28
N SER A 306 32.20 3.29 1.05
CA SER A 306 30.75 3.29 0.76
C SER A 306 30.15 1.91 1.05
N ALA A 307 30.80 0.82 0.66
CA ALA A 307 30.34 -0.54 0.93
C ALA A 307 30.17 -0.78 2.44
N LYS A 308 31.17 -0.41 3.24
CA LYS A 308 31.09 -0.47 4.71
C LYS A 308 29.90 0.31 5.26
N HIS A 309 29.70 1.55 4.77
CA HIS A 309 28.57 2.37 5.20
C HIS A 309 27.24 1.67 4.93
N TYR A 310 27.02 1.16 3.74
CA TYR A 310 25.80 0.47 3.37
C TYR A 310 25.59 -0.84 4.14
N TYR A 311 26.66 -1.62 4.36
CA TYR A 311 26.55 -2.84 5.19
C TYR A 311 26.22 -2.52 6.66
N LEU A 312 26.70 -1.41 7.20
CA LEU A 312 26.29 -0.97 8.54
C LEU A 312 24.80 -0.61 8.62
N GLN A 313 24.24 -0.02 7.55
CA GLN A 313 22.81 0.29 7.49
C GLN A 313 21.94 -0.97 7.34
N SER A 314 22.41 -1.98 6.60
CA SER A 314 21.68 -3.23 6.37
C SER A 314 21.86 -4.26 7.49
N ALA A 315 22.91 -4.14 8.31
CA ALA A 315 23.30 -5.12 9.31
C ALA A 315 22.16 -5.43 10.30
N SER A 316 21.68 -6.65 10.23
CA SER A 316 20.58 -7.15 11.06
C SER A 316 20.60 -8.68 11.11
N PRO A 317 19.96 -9.33 12.09
CA PRO A 317 19.81 -10.78 12.11
C PRO A 317 19.07 -11.36 10.90
N LYS A 318 18.31 -10.52 10.16
CA LYS A 318 17.63 -10.93 8.93
C LYS A 318 18.52 -10.90 7.70
N ILE A 319 19.65 -10.19 7.76
CA ILE A 319 20.64 -10.07 6.68
C ILE A 319 22.02 -10.33 7.29
N PRO A 320 22.29 -11.57 7.73
CA PRO A 320 23.56 -11.91 8.39
C PRO A 320 24.78 -11.80 7.47
N GLU A 321 24.59 -11.79 6.15
CA GLU A 321 25.62 -11.54 5.15
C GLU A 321 26.22 -10.15 5.29
N SER A 322 25.47 -9.17 5.79
CA SER A 322 26.01 -7.84 6.10
C SER A 322 27.04 -7.89 7.21
N TYR A 323 26.81 -8.70 8.25
CA TYR A 323 27.81 -8.93 9.31
C TYR A 323 29.03 -9.63 8.77
N LEU A 324 28.87 -10.65 7.92
CA LEU A 324 29.98 -11.34 7.27
C LEU A 324 30.86 -10.36 6.50
N ASN A 325 30.26 -9.55 5.64
CA ASN A 325 30.99 -8.57 4.83
C ASN A 325 31.68 -7.49 5.68
N LEU A 326 31.07 -7.04 6.77
CA LEU A 326 31.71 -6.15 7.76
C LEU A 326 32.90 -6.84 8.44
N GLY A 327 32.75 -8.12 8.78
CA GLY A 327 33.84 -8.92 9.31
C GLY A 327 35.07 -8.90 8.36
N PHE A 328 34.86 -9.15 7.08
CA PHE A 328 35.91 -9.07 6.06
C PHE A 328 36.50 -7.68 5.89
N ILE A 329 35.69 -6.66 5.85
CA ILE A 329 36.12 -5.26 5.72
C ILE A 329 37.09 -4.90 6.85
N TYR A 330 36.79 -5.27 8.10
CA TYR A 330 37.68 -4.99 9.23
C TYR A 330 38.87 -5.95 9.31
N HIS A 331 38.71 -7.20 8.88
CA HIS A 331 39.77 -8.19 8.86
C HIS A 331 40.90 -7.83 7.88
N TYR A 332 40.51 -7.42 6.66
CA TYR A 332 41.48 -7.07 5.60
C TYR A 332 41.83 -5.58 5.53
N GLY A 333 41.16 -4.74 6.31
CA GLY A 333 41.35 -3.28 6.29
C GLY A 333 40.90 -2.61 5.01
N LEU A 334 39.75 -3.07 4.44
CA LEU A 334 39.22 -2.54 3.19
C LEU A 334 38.50 -1.20 3.41
N GLY A 335 39.06 -0.11 2.90
CA GLY A 335 38.54 1.25 3.11
C GLY A 335 38.51 1.68 4.59
N THR A 336 39.24 0.99 5.46
CA THR A 336 39.38 1.27 6.89
C THR A 336 40.64 0.58 7.41
N PRO A 337 41.29 1.04 8.47
CA PRO A 337 42.38 0.28 9.10
C PRO A 337 41.93 -1.12 9.56
N VAL A 338 42.80 -2.11 9.51
CA VAL A 338 42.57 -3.43 10.08
C VAL A 338 42.17 -3.31 11.54
N ASN A 339 41.10 -4.02 11.93
CA ASN A 339 40.63 -4.07 13.30
C ASN A 339 40.10 -5.47 13.62
N ASN A 340 40.98 -6.29 14.21
CA ASN A 340 40.67 -7.69 14.52
C ASN A 340 39.56 -7.84 15.56
N ASP A 341 39.37 -6.91 16.50
CA ASP A 341 38.32 -6.96 17.51
C ASP A 341 36.94 -6.80 16.85
N LYS A 342 36.80 -5.79 15.97
CA LYS A 342 35.59 -5.60 15.20
C LYS A 342 35.34 -6.73 14.20
N ALA A 343 36.38 -7.25 13.55
CA ALA A 343 36.25 -8.37 12.64
C ALA A 343 35.69 -9.60 13.38
N PHE A 344 36.26 -9.91 14.56
CA PHE A 344 35.81 -10.97 15.42
C PHE A 344 34.33 -10.77 15.83
N GLU A 345 33.95 -9.58 16.31
CA GLU A 345 32.57 -9.25 16.70
C GLU A 345 31.58 -9.48 15.55
N TYR A 346 31.91 -9.05 14.34
CA TYR A 346 31.03 -9.21 13.20
C TYR A 346 30.97 -10.64 12.68
N PHE A 347 32.07 -11.39 12.69
CA PHE A 347 32.03 -12.81 12.37
C PHE A 347 31.24 -13.60 13.40
N ASP A 348 31.30 -13.26 14.68
CA ASP A 348 30.51 -13.89 15.73
C ASP A 348 29.00 -13.66 15.52
N LYS A 349 28.59 -12.41 15.18
CA LYS A 349 27.20 -12.10 14.83
C LYS A 349 26.73 -12.89 13.60
N ALA A 350 27.54 -13.01 12.57
CA ALA A 350 27.19 -13.79 11.38
C ALA A 350 27.13 -15.29 11.67
N ALA A 351 28.10 -15.82 12.41
CA ALA A 351 28.16 -17.24 12.79
C ALA A 351 26.99 -17.65 13.70
N SER A 352 26.54 -16.75 14.59
CA SER A 352 25.38 -16.98 15.43
C SER A 352 24.07 -17.14 14.62
N GLN A 353 24.02 -16.62 13.39
CA GLN A 353 22.93 -16.78 12.43
C GLN A 353 23.15 -17.97 11.47
N GLY A 354 24.22 -18.75 11.69
CA GLY A 354 24.49 -19.96 10.93
C GLY A 354 25.26 -19.73 9.61
N ILE A 355 25.92 -18.60 9.45
CA ILE A 355 26.78 -18.35 8.28
C ILE A 355 28.10 -19.13 8.46
N HIS A 356 28.25 -20.24 7.72
CA HIS A 356 29.39 -21.16 7.85
C HIS A 356 30.75 -20.55 7.53
N GLN A 357 30.77 -19.60 6.59
CA GLN A 357 31.99 -18.86 6.28
C GLN A 357 32.43 -18.01 7.48
N ALA A 358 31.51 -17.42 8.23
CA ALA A 358 31.82 -16.71 9.47
C ALA A 358 32.28 -17.68 10.58
N GLU A 359 31.67 -18.86 10.70
CA GLU A 359 32.13 -19.92 11.62
C GLU A 359 33.60 -20.33 11.35
N TYR A 360 33.95 -20.49 10.09
CA TYR A 360 35.34 -20.79 9.70
C TYR A 360 36.30 -19.66 10.10
N HIS A 361 35.94 -18.40 9.83
CA HIS A 361 36.78 -17.26 10.21
C HIS A 361 36.89 -17.09 11.73
N LEU A 362 35.86 -17.40 12.51
CA LEU A 362 35.98 -17.49 13.97
C LEU A 362 37.03 -18.54 14.40
N GLY A 363 37.02 -19.69 13.75
CA GLY A 363 38.05 -20.70 13.96
C GLY A 363 39.47 -20.13 13.72
N ILE A 364 39.71 -19.36 12.66
CA ILE A 364 40.94 -18.66 12.38
C ILE A 364 41.28 -17.65 13.49
N HIS A 365 40.32 -16.82 13.88
CA HIS A 365 40.51 -15.82 14.92
C HIS A 365 40.91 -16.42 16.26
N TYR A 366 40.28 -17.52 16.70
CA TYR A 366 40.68 -18.24 17.91
C TYR A 366 42.00 -18.96 17.79
N ARG A 367 42.34 -19.55 16.63
CA ARG A 367 43.60 -20.21 16.38
C ARG A 367 44.80 -19.23 16.48
N ASP A 368 44.62 -18.05 15.87
CA ASP A 368 45.71 -17.08 15.71
C ASP A 368 45.75 -16.02 16.82
N GLY A 369 44.68 -15.93 17.65
CA GLY A 369 44.55 -14.91 18.69
C GLY A 369 44.26 -13.52 18.09
N ARG A 370 43.43 -13.43 17.05
CA ARG A 370 43.08 -12.16 16.37
C ARG A 370 41.78 -11.59 16.95
N GLY A 371 41.88 -10.52 17.75
CA GLY A 371 40.72 -9.88 18.40
C GLY A 371 40.06 -10.74 19.48
N VAL A 372 40.72 -11.84 19.86
CA VAL A 372 40.27 -12.76 20.92
C VAL A 372 41.46 -13.50 21.48
N THR A 373 41.40 -13.94 22.72
CA THR A 373 42.45 -14.80 23.31
C THR A 373 42.60 -16.11 22.53
N LYS A 374 43.82 -16.46 22.15
CA LYS A 374 44.12 -17.69 21.42
C LYS A 374 43.59 -18.92 22.18
N ASN A 375 42.82 -19.77 21.46
CA ASN A 375 42.32 -21.02 22.01
C ASN A 375 42.09 -22.05 20.88
N ASN A 376 42.96 -23.07 20.84
CA ASN A 376 42.93 -24.08 19.79
C ASN A 376 41.71 -25.02 19.91
N ASP A 377 41.19 -25.26 21.12
CA ASP A 377 40.04 -26.14 21.31
C ASP A 377 38.76 -25.47 20.75
N ILE A 378 38.60 -24.19 21.04
CA ILE A 378 37.51 -23.39 20.49
C ILE A 378 37.67 -23.24 18.97
N ALA A 379 38.86 -23.04 18.49
CA ALA A 379 39.14 -22.99 17.04
C ALA A 379 38.69 -24.29 16.34
N ASN A 380 39.10 -25.45 16.89
CA ASN A 380 38.68 -26.75 16.36
C ASN A 380 37.16 -26.98 16.40
N TYR A 381 36.50 -26.51 17.45
CA TYR A 381 35.03 -26.54 17.52
C TYR A 381 34.42 -25.79 16.35
N TRP A 382 34.84 -24.54 16.11
CA TRP A 382 34.30 -23.72 15.02
C TRP A 382 34.64 -24.30 13.63
N PHE A 383 35.85 -24.81 13.40
CA PHE A 383 36.20 -25.49 12.16
C PHE A 383 35.33 -26.74 11.92
N LYS A 384 35.09 -27.53 12.96
CA LYS A 384 34.22 -28.72 12.87
C LYS A 384 32.78 -28.30 12.53
N LYS A 385 32.26 -27.24 13.14
CA LYS A 385 30.95 -26.72 12.92
C LYS A 385 30.79 -26.20 11.49
N ALA A 386 31.74 -25.44 10.99
CA ALA A 386 31.79 -24.97 9.60
C ALA A 386 31.82 -26.14 8.57
N LYS A 387 32.59 -27.22 8.84
CA LYS A 387 32.71 -28.39 7.96
C LYS A 387 31.49 -29.31 7.95
N ALA A 388 30.59 -29.21 8.91
CA ALA A 388 29.45 -30.15 9.07
C ALA A 388 28.41 -30.09 7.94
N LYS A 389 28.59 -29.20 6.95
CA LYS A 389 27.68 -29.06 5.79
C LYS A 389 28.42 -29.08 4.44
N ASP A 390 29.13 -30.16 4.14
CA ASP A 390 29.65 -30.54 2.80
C ASP A 390 30.34 -29.45 1.93
N LEU A 391 30.82 -28.35 2.52
CA LEU A 391 31.62 -27.38 1.80
C LEU A 391 33.05 -27.91 1.66
N LYS A 392 33.58 -27.97 0.45
CA LYS A 392 34.95 -28.40 0.20
C LYS A 392 35.91 -27.40 0.85
N GLU A 393 37.02 -27.90 1.43
CA GLU A 393 38.06 -27.07 2.08
C GLU A 393 38.55 -25.94 1.18
N LYS A 394 38.48 -26.12 -0.14
CA LYS A 394 38.77 -25.10 -1.16
C LYS A 394 37.85 -23.87 -1.07
N ASP A 395 36.66 -24.04 -0.57
CA ASP A 395 35.61 -22.98 -0.53
C ASP A 395 35.86 -22.02 0.66
N TYR A 396 36.68 -22.44 1.64
CA TYR A 396 37.05 -21.61 2.80
C TYR A 396 38.40 -20.95 2.68
N ILE A 397 39.31 -21.55 1.89
CA ILE A 397 40.74 -21.17 1.78
C ILE A 397 40.97 -20.14 0.67
N ASN A 398 40.08 -20.06 -0.30
CA ASN A 398 40.23 -19.10 -1.37
C ASN A 398 39.81 -17.72 -0.87
N ASP A 399 40.82 -16.89 -0.53
CA ASP A 399 40.61 -15.45 -0.21
C ASP A 399 39.85 -14.71 -1.32
N SER A 400 39.81 -15.30 -2.54
CA SER A 400 38.93 -14.84 -3.64
C SER A 400 37.45 -15.08 -3.38
N PHE A 401 37.05 -15.90 -2.38
CA PHE A 401 35.62 -16.15 -2.06
C PHE A 401 34.97 -14.96 -1.31
N ALA A 402 35.76 -14.25 -0.51
CA ALA A 402 35.27 -12.99 0.09
C ALA A 402 34.90 -11.94 -0.97
N PHE A 403 35.33 -12.14 -2.21
CA PHE A 403 35.17 -11.23 -3.34
C PHE A 403 34.53 -11.88 -4.57
N ARG A 404 34.17 -13.18 -4.50
CA ARG A 404 33.32 -13.77 -5.54
C ARG A 404 31.88 -13.35 -5.34
N GLU A 405 31.32 -12.96 -6.47
CA GLU A 405 29.87 -12.86 -6.60
C GLU A 405 29.24 -14.21 -6.28
N PRO A 406 28.05 -14.24 -5.70
CA PRO A 406 27.22 -15.41 -5.73
C PRO A 406 26.91 -15.73 -7.20
N ASP A 407 27.58 -16.73 -7.79
CA ASP A 407 27.37 -17.18 -9.18
C ASP A 407 25.98 -17.84 -9.36
N ASP A 408 25.27 -18.11 -8.27
CA ASP A 408 23.93 -18.71 -8.24
C ASP A 408 23.02 -17.94 -7.30
N VAL A 409 22.32 -16.97 -7.85
CA VAL A 409 21.28 -16.23 -7.14
C VAL A 409 19.92 -16.92 -7.32
N ASP A 410 19.82 -18.18 -6.92
CA ASP A 410 18.53 -18.80 -6.57
C ASP A 410 17.99 -18.30 -5.20
N LEU A 411 18.68 -17.34 -4.56
CA LEU A 411 18.46 -16.97 -3.17
C LEU A 411 17.45 -15.85 -2.95
N TYR A 412 17.01 -15.14 -4.00
CA TYR A 412 16.15 -13.95 -3.81
C TYR A 412 14.90 -13.91 -4.70
N VAL A 413 14.54 -15.03 -5.30
CA VAL A 413 13.27 -15.19 -6.02
C VAL A 413 12.42 -16.25 -5.31
N LYS A 414 12.03 -15.94 -4.08
CA LYS A 414 10.99 -16.68 -3.34
C LYS A 414 10.00 -15.73 -2.72
#